data_fd390e9cb15c28f629d7e3669704aaf1
#
_entry.id   fd390e9cb15c28f629d7e3669704aaf1
#
_cell.length_a   1.000
_cell.length_b   1.000
_cell.length_c   1.000
_cell.angle_alpha   90.00
_cell.angle_beta   90.00
_cell.angle_gamma   90.00
#
_symmetry.space_group_name_H-M   'P 1'
#
loop_
_entity.id
_entity.type
_entity.pdbx_description
1 polymer ?
#
loop_
_entity_poly.entity_id
_entity_poly.type
_entity_poly.pdbx_seq_one_letter_code
_entity_poly.pdbx_strand_id
1 'polypeptide(L)'
;MGNHLPARHEVAENEKWDITDVIESDDAFYQTLNQTLEKAKQFNQQYKGSLQHVQDVKNILTPFTDLLINIDSMVNYSELRLSVDATDDTAQTLNAKLNTTLGQITSQLSFVESEITALSDEDLDQLIAETNVPHYFKQLKKKKASQLSPEVEETLASLSPTFDSAFDLYGTTKMLDITFEPFNHQDKSVPMDYATFENEYEDHPDPEFRRKAFKHFSEGLRKYQHTTAATYNMHVQQQKIEATMRGYDSVIDFLLSDQEVTREMYDRQIDVIMEDLAPIMQKYARLIKRIHRLDDMRFEDLKVSVDPSYEPEISIEQSKDYIYGALGVMGDDYVDMLQTAYRDRWIDFAQNKGKETGAYCASPYATHSYVFISWTGKMTETFVLAHELGHAGHFKLAQSTQPYLDSEPSLYFVEAPSTMNEMLMANYLFKQDDDPKFQRWVIGSIIARTYYHNMVTHLLEAAYQREVYEKVDQGESLTAQTLNRIMYNVYQQFYGDSVQLTEGTELTWMRQPHYYMGLYSYTYSAGLTIGTVMSQRIKNEGEPAVQDWLKTLKAGGSLSPIELAQTAGIDITTDQPLKETIAYIGELVDELERLTDDIEG
;
A
#
# COMPACT_ATOMS: atom_id res chain seq x y z
N MET A 1 17.09 29.76 -4.20
CA MET A 1 16.63 29.79 -5.60
C MET A 1 15.77 28.57 -5.74
N GLY A 2 14.47 28.71 -5.91
CA GLY A 2 13.59 27.52 -6.10
C GLY A 2 14.05 26.81 -7.37
N ASN A 3 14.44 25.53 -7.24
CA ASN A 3 14.75 24.69 -8.38
C ASN A 3 13.47 24.58 -9.22
N HIS A 4 13.48 25.20 -10.39
CA HIS A 4 12.38 25.06 -11.34
C HIS A 4 12.51 23.66 -11.95
N LEU A 5 11.62 22.76 -11.58
CA LEU A 5 11.60 21.40 -12.15
C LEU A 5 11.47 21.49 -13.69
N PRO A 6 12.21 20.66 -14.44
CA PRO A 6 12.12 20.61 -15.90
C PRO A 6 10.75 20.11 -16.36
N ALA A 7 10.37 20.40 -17.57
CA ALA A 7 9.24 19.72 -18.20
C ALA A 7 9.63 18.27 -18.55
N ARG A 8 8.64 17.35 -18.59
CA ARG A 8 8.89 15.92 -18.86
C ARG A 8 9.75 15.65 -20.10
N HIS A 9 9.56 16.40 -21.18
CA HIS A 9 10.32 16.24 -22.42
C HIS A 9 11.78 16.72 -22.33
N GLU A 10 12.15 17.50 -21.31
CA GLU A 10 13.50 18.00 -21.06
C GLU A 10 14.35 17.02 -20.23
N VAL A 11 13.71 16.03 -19.59
CA VAL A 11 14.41 15.01 -18.81
C VAL A 11 15.11 14.02 -19.71
N ALA A 12 16.29 13.55 -19.31
CA ALA A 12 17.07 12.56 -20.04
C ALA A 12 16.33 11.22 -20.20
N GLU A 13 16.45 10.59 -21.38
CA GLU A 13 15.73 9.36 -21.69
C GLU A 13 16.09 8.18 -20.76
N ASN A 14 17.33 8.11 -20.28
CA ASN A 14 17.78 7.06 -19.37
C ASN A 14 17.28 7.23 -17.93
N GLU A 15 16.61 8.33 -17.62
CA GLU A 15 15.96 8.57 -16.32
C GLU A 15 14.44 8.34 -16.40
N LYS A 16 13.92 8.02 -17.56
CA LYS A 16 12.51 7.75 -17.82
C LYS A 16 12.29 6.28 -18.16
N TRP A 17 11.20 5.72 -17.69
CA TRP A 17 10.76 4.39 -18.13
C TRP A 17 10.33 4.35 -19.59
N ASP A 18 10.23 3.14 -20.15
CA ASP A 18 9.74 2.88 -21.49
C ASP A 18 8.47 2.04 -21.42
N ILE A 19 7.32 2.65 -21.66
CA ILE A 19 6.01 1.99 -21.57
C ILE A 19 5.52 1.43 -22.92
N THR A 20 6.35 1.48 -23.95
CA THR A 20 5.96 0.96 -25.29
C THR A 20 5.76 -0.56 -25.31
N ASP A 21 6.31 -1.27 -24.32
CA ASP A 21 6.07 -2.71 -24.13
C ASP A 21 4.66 -3.00 -23.57
N VAL A 22 4.00 -2.05 -22.92
CA VAL A 22 2.59 -2.20 -22.51
C VAL A 22 1.66 -2.01 -23.68
N ILE A 23 1.77 -0.85 -24.34
CA ILE A 23 1.06 -0.49 -25.58
C ILE A 23 1.97 0.43 -26.39
N GLU A 24 2.16 0.12 -27.67
CA GLU A 24 3.15 0.76 -28.54
C GLU A 24 2.94 2.28 -28.71
N SER A 25 1.69 2.74 -28.70
CA SER A 25 1.35 4.16 -28.90
C SER A 25 -0.09 4.48 -28.49
N ASP A 26 -0.42 5.78 -28.39
CA ASP A 26 -1.79 6.23 -28.15
C ASP A 26 -2.77 5.77 -29.23
N ASP A 27 -2.34 5.72 -30.50
CA ASP A 27 -3.17 5.20 -31.57
C ASP A 27 -3.46 3.70 -31.38
N ALA A 28 -2.45 2.92 -30.99
CA ALA A 28 -2.62 1.52 -30.65
C ALA A 28 -3.54 1.34 -29.43
N PHE A 29 -3.42 2.21 -28.43
CA PHE A 29 -4.32 2.22 -27.27
C PHE A 29 -5.79 2.40 -27.70
N TYR A 30 -6.11 3.42 -28.49
CA TYR A 30 -7.50 3.64 -28.95
C TYR A 30 -8.02 2.49 -29.82
N GLN A 31 -7.17 1.86 -30.62
CA GLN A 31 -7.53 0.67 -31.36
C GLN A 31 -7.85 -0.51 -30.43
N THR A 32 -6.99 -0.78 -29.44
CA THR A 32 -7.19 -1.84 -28.44
C THR A 32 -8.46 -1.59 -27.64
N LEU A 33 -8.72 -0.37 -27.20
CA LEU A 33 -9.92 0.00 -26.45
C LEU A 33 -11.21 -0.28 -27.23
N ASN A 34 -11.27 0.15 -28.48
CA ASN A 34 -12.43 -0.10 -29.35
C ASN A 34 -12.61 -1.59 -29.65
N GLN A 35 -11.52 -2.31 -29.95
CA GLN A 35 -11.58 -3.76 -30.20
C GLN A 35 -12.02 -4.54 -28.96
N THR A 36 -11.53 -4.18 -27.78
CA THR A 36 -11.90 -4.83 -26.52
C THR A 36 -13.38 -4.62 -26.20
N LEU A 37 -13.92 -3.42 -26.41
CA LEU A 37 -15.36 -3.15 -26.27
C LEU A 37 -16.20 -4.02 -27.21
N GLU A 38 -15.82 -4.10 -28.49
CA GLU A 38 -16.56 -4.92 -29.47
C GLU A 38 -16.44 -6.42 -29.15
N LYS A 39 -15.26 -6.91 -28.74
CA LYS A 39 -15.08 -8.29 -28.27
C LYS A 39 -15.92 -8.58 -27.02
N ALA A 40 -16.00 -7.66 -26.06
CA ALA A 40 -16.82 -7.82 -24.86
C ALA A 40 -18.32 -7.91 -25.21
N LYS A 41 -18.82 -7.10 -26.16
CA LYS A 41 -20.20 -7.20 -26.66
C LYS A 41 -20.47 -8.55 -27.34
N GLN A 42 -19.55 -9.03 -28.19
CA GLN A 42 -19.66 -10.32 -28.85
C GLN A 42 -19.64 -11.46 -27.83
N PHE A 43 -18.75 -11.38 -26.81
CA PHE A 43 -18.65 -12.32 -25.73
C PHE A 43 -19.96 -12.38 -24.93
N ASN A 44 -20.54 -11.24 -24.56
CA ASN A 44 -21.85 -11.17 -23.91
C ASN A 44 -22.95 -11.83 -24.75
N GLN A 45 -23.06 -11.48 -26.05
CA GLN A 45 -24.07 -12.04 -26.95
C GLN A 45 -23.94 -13.55 -27.10
N GLN A 46 -22.73 -14.08 -27.06
CA GLN A 46 -22.45 -15.49 -27.27
C GLN A 46 -22.67 -16.33 -26.01
N TYR A 47 -22.32 -15.81 -24.82
CA TYR A 47 -22.18 -16.64 -23.63
C TYR A 47 -23.16 -16.28 -22.50
N LYS A 48 -23.76 -15.09 -22.46
CA LYS A 48 -24.72 -14.72 -21.40
C LYS A 48 -25.94 -15.66 -21.40
N GLY A 49 -26.21 -16.23 -20.24
CA GLY A 49 -27.30 -17.21 -20.06
C GLY A 49 -26.92 -18.64 -20.42
N SER A 50 -25.66 -18.91 -20.80
CA SER A 50 -25.21 -20.23 -21.25
C SER A 50 -24.26 -20.95 -20.29
N LEU A 51 -23.81 -20.33 -19.19
CA LEU A 51 -22.86 -20.92 -18.25
C LEU A 51 -23.57 -21.83 -17.24
N GLN A 52 -24.16 -22.92 -17.71
CA GLN A 52 -24.99 -23.80 -16.89
C GLN A 52 -24.28 -25.06 -16.41
N HIS A 53 -23.10 -25.36 -16.99
CA HIS A 53 -22.33 -26.57 -16.71
C HIS A 53 -20.83 -26.29 -16.68
N VAL A 54 -20.07 -27.14 -16.03
CA VAL A 54 -18.59 -27.08 -15.94
C VAL A 54 -17.92 -26.86 -17.30
N GLN A 55 -18.38 -27.56 -18.35
CA GLN A 55 -17.78 -27.44 -19.68
C GLN A 55 -18.02 -26.08 -20.31
N ASP A 56 -19.17 -25.44 -20.06
CA ASP A 56 -19.47 -24.10 -20.58
C ASP A 56 -18.52 -23.07 -19.99
N VAL A 57 -18.26 -23.15 -18.65
CA VAL A 57 -17.30 -22.31 -17.96
C VAL A 57 -15.88 -22.53 -18.49
N LYS A 58 -15.44 -23.78 -18.64
CA LYS A 58 -14.11 -24.08 -19.20
C LYS A 58 -13.92 -23.47 -20.60
N ASN A 59 -14.95 -23.49 -21.42
CA ASN A 59 -14.89 -22.96 -22.78
C ASN A 59 -14.70 -21.45 -22.84
N ILE A 60 -15.14 -20.70 -21.81
CA ILE A 60 -15.00 -19.25 -21.79
C ILE A 60 -13.72 -18.76 -21.11
N LEU A 61 -13.01 -19.59 -20.34
CA LEU A 61 -11.86 -19.14 -19.53
C LEU A 61 -10.82 -18.40 -20.37
N THR A 62 -10.40 -18.95 -21.51
CA THR A 62 -9.41 -18.31 -22.37
C THR A 62 -9.92 -16.96 -22.93
N PRO A 63 -11.05 -16.90 -23.67
CA PRO A 63 -11.50 -15.62 -24.21
C PRO A 63 -11.88 -14.58 -23.13
N PHE A 64 -12.30 -15.01 -21.96
CA PHE A 64 -12.55 -14.14 -20.81
C PHE A 64 -11.24 -13.55 -20.26
N THR A 65 -10.24 -14.41 -20.02
CA THR A 65 -8.92 -13.99 -19.53
C THR A 65 -8.23 -13.05 -20.53
N ASP A 66 -8.33 -13.31 -21.84
CA ASP A 66 -7.77 -12.43 -22.88
C ASP A 66 -8.39 -11.02 -22.83
N LEU A 67 -9.69 -10.92 -22.54
CA LEU A 67 -10.35 -9.61 -22.35
C LEU A 67 -9.83 -8.90 -21.10
N LEU A 68 -9.67 -9.61 -19.98
CA LEU A 68 -9.15 -9.04 -18.74
C LEU A 68 -7.71 -8.57 -18.89
N ILE A 69 -6.84 -9.32 -19.56
CA ILE A 69 -5.44 -8.92 -19.83
C ILE A 69 -5.39 -7.66 -20.72
N ASN A 70 -6.28 -7.54 -21.71
CA ASN A 70 -6.34 -6.31 -22.50
C ASN A 70 -6.80 -5.09 -21.65
N ILE A 71 -7.75 -5.31 -20.74
CA ILE A 71 -8.20 -4.27 -19.81
C ILE A 71 -7.05 -3.86 -18.91
N ASP A 72 -6.37 -4.82 -18.28
CA ASP A 72 -5.20 -4.60 -17.43
C ASP A 72 -4.12 -3.77 -18.15
N SER A 73 -3.75 -4.14 -19.36
CA SER A 73 -2.78 -3.39 -20.17
C SER A 73 -3.21 -1.95 -20.45
N MET A 74 -4.50 -1.72 -20.75
CA MET A 74 -5.01 -0.37 -21.02
C MET A 74 -5.05 0.50 -19.77
N VAL A 75 -5.43 -0.06 -18.63
CA VAL A 75 -5.45 0.63 -17.34
C VAL A 75 -4.03 1.04 -16.98
N ASN A 76 -3.11 0.09 -16.97
CA ASN A 76 -1.70 0.37 -16.65
C ASN A 76 -1.08 1.40 -17.61
N TYR A 77 -1.29 1.29 -18.92
CA TYR A 77 -0.78 2.28 -19.88
C TYR A 77 -1.27 3.69 -19.58
N SER A 78 -2.55 3.84 -19.24
CA SER A 78 -3.15 5.14 -18.92
C SER A 78 -2.59 5.73 -17.63
N GLU A 79 -2.50 4.92 -16.57
CA GLU A 79 -1.99 5.34 -15.26
C GLU A 79 -0.51 5.68 -15.31
N LEU A 80 0.33 4.86 -15.96
CA LEU A 80 1.75 5.12 -16.13
C LEU A 80 2.03 6.42 -16.91
N ARG A 81 1.17 6.78 -17.85
CA ARG A 81 1.26 8.05 -18.58
C ARG A 81 0.87 9.24 -17.71
N LEU A 82 -0.22 9.10 -16.96
CA LEU A 82 -0.75 10.20 -16.17
C LEU A 82 0.13 10.52 -14.96
N SER A 83 0.65 9.50 -14.29
CA SER A 83 1.47 9.68 -13.08
C SER A 83 2.79 10.42 -13.32
N VAL A 84 3.40 10.28 -14.49
CA VAL A 84 4.65 10.98 -14.81
C VAL A 84 4.46 12.44 -15.25
N ASP A 85 3.27 12.80 -15.73
CA ASP A 85 2.90 14.18 -16.03
C ASP A 85 1.37 14.37 -16.02
N ALA A 86 0.82 14.65 -14.85
CA ALA A 86 -0.61 14.93 -14.67
C ALA A 86 -1.09 16.20 -15.41
N THR A 87 -0.19 16.99 -15.99
CA THR A 87 -0.52 18.19 -16.78
C THR A 87 -0.60 17.91 -18.29
N ASP A 88 -0.32 16.68 -18.74
CA ASP A 88 -0.46 16.27 -20.15
C ASP A 88 -1.94 16.10 -20.53
N ASP A 89 -2.47 17.07 -21.28
CA ASP A 89 -3.86 17.06 -21.78
C ASP A 89 -4.19 15.78 -22.59
N THR A 90 -3.21 15.20 -23.26
CA THR A 90 -3.38 13.97 -24.04
C THR A 90 -3.59 12.78 -23.11
N ALA A 91 -2.78 12.65 -22.07
CA ALA A 91 -2.91 11.60 -21.07
C ALA A 91 -4.24 11.72 -20.30
N GLN A 92 -4.64 12.93 -19.91
CA GLN A 92 -5.93 13.18 -19.28
C GLN A 92 -7.11 12.78 -20.18
N THR A 93 -7.06 13.15 -21.47
CA THR A 93 -8.10 12.79 -22.44
C THR A 93 -8.20 11.29 -22.66
N LEU A 94 -7.05 10.61 -22.72
CA LEU A 94 -6.96 9.17 -22.86
C LEU A 94 -7.57 8.47 -21.64
N ASN A 95 -7.23 8.91 -20.42
CA ASN A 95 -7.77 8.36 -19.18
C ASN A 95 -9.29 8.56 -19.06
N ALA A 96 -9.80 9.74 -19.37
CA ALA A 96 -11.22 10.02 -19.35
C ALA A 96 -12.00 9.12 -20.35
N LYS A 97 -11.42 8.89 -21.53
CA LYS A 97 -12.01 8.00 -22.55
C LYS A 97 -11.97 6.53 -22.08
N LEU A 98 -10.85 6.10 -21.47
CA LEU A 98 -10.73 4.77 -20.87
C LEU A 98 -11.83 4.54 -19.85
N ASN A 99 -11.95 5.38 -18.83
CA ASN A 99 -12.90 5.24 -17.73
C ASN A 99 -14.36 5.12 -18.22
N THR A 100 -14.73 5.98 -19.19
CA THR A 100 -16.07 5.91 -19.80
C THR A 100 -16.31 4.57 -20.52
N THR A 101 -15.28 4.03 -21.20
CA THR A 101 -15.40 2.81 -22.00
C THR A 101 -15.30 1.57 -21.11
N LEU A 102 -14.48 1.60 -20.05
CA LEU A 102 -14.38 0.52 -19.06
C LEU A 102 -15.72 0.20 -18.42
N GLY A 103 -16.50 1.22 -18.03
CA GLY A 103 -17.85 1.00 -17.50
C GLY A 103 -18.74 0.21 -18.47
N GLN A 104 -18.62 0.47 -19.78
CA GLN A 104 -19.35 -0.29 -20.80
C GLN A 104 -18.84 -1.72 -20.92
N ILE A 105 -17.50 -1.94 -20.92
CA ILE A 105 -16.89 -3.27 -21.01
C ILE A 105 -17.26 -4.11 -19.79
N THR A 106 -17.10 -3.57 -18.59
CA THR A 106 -17.41 -4.26 -17.32
C THR A 106 -18.88 -4.67 -17.27
N SER A 107 -19.79 -3.81 -17.71
CA SER A 107 -21.22 -4.15 -17.83
C SER A 107 -21.47 -5.35 -18.76
N GLN A 108 -20.70 -5.49 -19.85
CA GLN A 108 -20.83 -6.67 -20.74
C GLN A 108 -20.32 -7.96 -20.09
N LEU A 109 -19.37 -7.89 -19.17
CA LEU A 109 -18.72 -9.06 -18.56
C LEU A 109 -19.32 -9.45 -17.20
N SER A 110 -20.14 -8.61 -16.57
CA SER A 110 -20.68 -8.79 -15.23
C SER A 110 -21.45 -10.09 -15.00
N PHE A 111 -22.02 -10.68 -16.06
CA PHE A 111 -22.77 -11.93 -15.97
C PHE A 111 -21.87 -13.14 -15.65
N VAL A 112 -20.57 -13.09 -15.94
CA VAL A 112 -19.67 -14.24 -15.84
C VAL A 112 -19.59 -14.75 -14.40
N GLU A 113 -19.19 -13.93 -13.47
CA GLU A 113 -19.12 -14.34 -12.05
C GLU A 113 -20.49 -14.70 -11.50
N SER A 114 -21.52 -13.94 -11.86
CA SER A 114 -22.90 -14.20 -11.41
C SER A 114 -23.41 -15.56 -11.86
N GLU A 115 -23.17 -15.95 -13.12
CA GLU A 115 -23.59 -17.27 -13.63
C GLU A 115 -22.75 -18.41 -13.08
N ILE A 116 -21.43 -18.21 -12.92
CA ILE A 116 -20.55 -19.23 -12.32
C ILE A 116 -20.93 -19.49 -10.85
N THR A 117 -21.19 -18.46 -10.06
CA THR A 117 -21.61 -18.61 -8.66
C THR A 117 -23.01 -19.25 -8.51
N ALA A 118 -23.85 -19.19 -9.55
CA ALA A 118 -25.14 -19.86 -9.58
C ALA A 118 -25.05 -21.37 -9.82
N LEU A 119 -23.89 -21.93 -10.24
CA LEU A 119 -23.68 -23.35 -10.43
C LEU A 119 -23.83 -24.14 -9.12
N SER A 120 -24.00 -25.46 -9.20
CA SER A 120 -24.02 -26.33 -8.01
C SER A 120 -22.65 -26.35 -7.31
N ASP A 121 -22.62 -26.71 -6.03
CA ASP A 121 -21.35 -26.83 -5.30
C ASP A 121 -20.48 -27.95 -5.88
N GLU A 122 -21.10 -29.01 -6.40
CA GLU A 122 -20.44 -30.10 -7.10
C GLU A 122 -19.76 -29.62 -8.40
N ASP A 123 -20.43 -28.77 -9.19
CA ASP A 123 -19.86 -28.19 -10.40
C ASP A 123 -18.68 -27.24 -10.06
N LEU A 124 -18.81 -26.43 -9.00
CA LEU A 124 -17.72 -25.56 -8.54
C LEU A 124 -16.53 -26.39 -8.03
N ASP A 125 -16.76 -27.49 -7.29
CA ASP A 125 -15.68 -28.40 -6.85
C ASP A 125 -15.00 -29.06 -8.05
N GLN A 126 -15.74 -29.39 -9.10
CA GLN A 126 -15.18 -29.93 -10.34
C GLN A 126 -14.34 -28.87 -11.07
N LEU A 127 -14.77 -27.60 -11.14
CA LEU A 127 -13.97 -26.50 -11.70
C LEU A 127 -12.67 -26.28 -10.92
N ILE A 128 -12.73 -26.31 -9.58
CA ILE A 128 -11.55 -26.24 -8.71
C ILE A 128 -10.56 -27.39 -9.01
N ALA A 129 -11.06 -28.60 -9.21
CA ALA A 129 -10.21 -29.79 -9.42
C ALA A 129 -9.63 -29.90 -10.85
N GLU A 130 -10.32 -29.37 -11.86
CA GLU A 130 -10.02 -29.65 -13.27
C GLU A 130 -9.53 -28.46 -14.07
N THR A 131 -9.40 -27.26 -13.47
CA THR A 131 -8.87 -26.07 -14.14
C THR A 131 -7.48 -25.71 -13.62
N ASN A 132 -6.80 -24.83 -14.35
CA ASN A 132 -5.51 -24.27 -13.95
C ASN A 132 -5.63 -23.00 -13.10
N VAL A 133 -6.84 -22.63 -12.69
CA VAL A 133 -7.16 -21.47 -11.83
C VAL A 133 -8.02 -21.89 -10.62
N PRO A 134 -7.54 -22.86 -9.82
CA PRO A 134 -8.34 -23.43 -8.73
C PRO A 134 -8.67 -22.39 -7.65
N HIS A 135 -7.78 -21.44 -7.39
CA HIS A 135 -8.00 -20.45 -6.34
C HIS A 135 -9.12 -19.47 -6.70
N TYR A 136 -9.15 -19.00 -7.95
CA TYR A 136 -10.24 -18.17 -8.47
C TYR A 136 -11.62 -18.82 -8.22
N PHE A 137 -11.77 -20.13 -8.52
CA PHE A 137 -13.04 -20.83 -8.28
C PHE A 137 -13.32 -21.08 -6.79
N LYS A 138 -12.29 -21.27 -5.95
CA LYS A 138 -12.46 -21.32 -4.48
C LYS A 138 -13.04 -19.99 -3.96
N GLN A 139 -12.52 -18.87 -4.44
CA GLN A 139 -13.02 -17.53 -4.09
C GLN A 139 -14.47 -17.34 -4.52
N LEU A 140 -14.82 -17.70 -5.76
CA LEU A 140 -16.21 -17.63 -6.23
C LEU A 140 -17.14 -18.53 -5.42
N LYS A 141 -16.72 -19.75 -5.08
CA LYS A 141 -17.51 -20.64 -4.22
C LYS A 141 -17.72 -20.04 -2.83
N LYS A 142 -16.72 -19.39 -2.26
CA LYS A 142 -16.84 -18.69 -0.98
C LYS A 142 -17.82 -17.51 -1.07
N LYS A 143 -17.69 -16.66 -2.10
CA LYS A 143 -18.60 -15.52 -2.35
C LYS A 143 -20.06 -15.96 -2.50
N LYS A 144 -20.33 -17.14 -3.06
CA LYS A 144 -21.68 -17.69 -3.23
C LYS A 144 -22.50 -17.70 -1.93
N ALA A 145 -21.86 -17.94 -0.77
CA ALA A 145 -22.55 -17.99 0.53
C ALA A 145 -23.18 -16.65 0.95
N SER A 146 -22.66 -15.53 0.46
CA SER A 146 -23.10 -14.17 0.76
C SER A 146 -23.68 -13.44 -0.45
N GLN A 147 -23.87 -14.15 -1.56
CA GLN A 147 -24.42 -13.58 -2.79
C GLN A 147 -25.89 -13.24 -2.65
N LEU A 148 -26.26 -12.07 -3.13
CA LEU A 148 -27.65 -11.61 -3.19
C LEU A 148 -28.34 -12.09 -4.49
N SER A 149 -29.64 -11.82 -4.61
CA SER A 149 -30.31 -12.15 -5.87
C SER A 149 -29.73 -11.33 -7.04
N PRO A 150 -29.74 -11.85 -8.28
CA PRO A 150 -29.17 -11.15 -9.43
C PRO A 150 -29.70 -9.71 -9.60
N GLU A 151 -30.98 -9.47 -9.31
CA GLU A 151 -31.60 -8.16 -9.43
C GLU A 151 -31.06 -7.18 -8.37
N VAL A 152 -30.72 -7.69 -7.17
CA VAL A 152 -30.13 -6.88 -6.10
C VAL A 152 -28.67 -6.59 -6.41
N GLU A 153 -27.90 -7.56 -6.88
CA GLU A 153 -26.51 -7.35 -7.32
C GLU A 153 -26.42 -6.32 -8.45
N GLU A 154 -27.29 -6.42 -9.46
CA GLU A 154 -27.38 -5.44 -10.54
C GLU A 154 -27.73 -4.03 -10.03
N THR A 155 -28.61 -3.97 -9.04
CA THR A 155 -28.99 -2.69 -8.41
C THR A 155 -27.82 -2.09 -7.64
N LEU A 156 -27.11 -2.88 -6.82
CA LEU A 156 -25.94 -2.42 -6.08
C LEU A 156 -24.81 -1.98 -7.03
N ALA A 157 -24.53 -2.76 -8.09
CA ALA A 157 -23.57 -2.39 -9.12
C ALA A 157 -23.92 -1.06 -9.81
N SER A 158 -25.22 -0.82 -10.08
CA SER A 158 -25.69 0.44 -10.67
C SER A 158 -25.55 1.64 -9.72
N LEU A 159 -25.54 1.41 -8.41
CA LEU A 159 -25.37 2.43 -7.37
C LEU A 159 -23.90 2.67 -6.98
N SER A 160 -22.97 1.83 -7.44
CA SER A 160 -21.52 1.95 -7.10
C SER A 160 -20.97 3.37 -7.26
N PRO A 161 -21.24 4.12 -8.36
CA PRO A 161 -20.75 5.50 -8.47
C PRO A 161 -21.28 6.44 -7.37
N THR A 162 -22.46 6.14 -6.81
CA THR A 162 -23.00 6.88 -5.68
C THR A 162 -22.32 6.50 -4.36
N PHE A 163 -21.96 5.24 -4.20
CA PHE A 163 -21.21 4.77 -3.03
C PHE A 163 -19.80 5.33 -3.00
N ASP A 164 -19.13 5.38 -4.14
CA ASP A 164 -17.77 5.91 -4.29
C ASP A 164 -17.70 7.43 -4.07
N SER A 165 -18.86 8.13 -4.20
CA SER A 165 -18.93 9.59 -4.01
C SER A 165 -18.48 10.08 -2.62
N ALA A 166 -18.51 9.23 -1.59
CA ALA A 166 -17.99 9.58 -0.27
C ALA A 166 -16.47 9.75 -0.31
N PHE A 167 -15.77 8.87 -1.01
CA PHE A 167 -14.32 8.97 -1.21
C PHE A 167 -13.96 10.19 -2.07
N ASP A 168 -14.69 10.40 -3.17
CA ASP A 168 -14.48 11.56 -4.03
C ASP A 168 -14.68 12.88 -3.28
N LEU A 169 -15.71 12.95 -2.42
CA LEU A 169 -15.96 14.13 -1.59
C LEU A 169 -14.87 14.34 -0.55
N TYR A 170 -14.35 13.25 0.04
CA TYR A 170 -13.20 13.32 0.93
C TYR A 170 -11.97 13.88 0.19
N GLY A 171 -11.65 13.35 -0.99
CA GLY A 171 -10.54 13.80 -1.83
C GLY A 171 -10.68 15.28 -2.22
N THR A 172 -11.88 15.69 -2.70
CA THR A 172 -12.20 17.07 -3.04
C THR A 172 -12.00 18.00 -1.83
N THR A 173 -12.54 17.63 -0.67
CA THR A 173 -12.40 18.41 0.57
C THR A 173 -10.93 18.55 0.95
N LYS A 174 -10.18 17.43 0.98
CA LYS A 174 -8.77 17.40 1.38
C LYS A 174 -7.88 18.21 0.44
N MET A 175 -8.04 18.04 -0.87
CA MET A 175 -7.07 18.55 -1.86
C MET A 175 -7.44 19.92 -2.41
N LEU A 176 -8.72 20.31 -2.40
CA LEU A 176 -9.18 21.53 -3.06
C LEU A 176 -9.79 22.57 -2.10
N ASP A 177 -10.55 22.14 -1.08
CA ASP A 177 -11.33 23.06 -0.25
C ASP A 177 -10.64 23.46 1.05
N ILE A 178 -9.84 22.57 1.65
CA ILE A 178 -9.13 22.90 2.90
C ILE A 178 -8.11 23.98 2.65
N THR A 179 -8.25 25.08 3.40
CA THR A 179 -7.31 26.20 3.36
C THR A 179 -6.66 26.38 4.71
N PHE A 180 -5.39 26.72 4.69
CA PHE A 180 -4.58 26.94 5.88
C PHE A 180 -4.12 28.40 5.94
N GLU A 181 -4.12 28.95 7.16
CA GLU A 181 -3.54 30.28 7.39
C GLU A 181 -2.01 30.17 7.48
N PRO A 182 -1.27 31.12 6.88
CA PRO A 182 0.18 31.16 7.06
C PRO A 182 0.53 31.42 8.53
N PHE A 183 1.67 30.93 8.98
CA PHE A 183 2.18 31.19 10.32
C PHE A 183 3.48 32.02 10.31
N ASN A 184 3.78 32.68 11.42
CA ASN A 184 5.01 33.47 11.54
C ASN A 184 6.11 32.68 12.26
N HIS A 185 7.30 32.60 11.65
CA HIS A 185 8.50 32.04 12.25
C HIS A 185 9.70 32.94 11.92
N GLN A 186 10.46 33.36 12.94
CA GLN A 186 11.62 34.26 12.83
C GLN A 186 11.33 35.52 11.98
N ASP A 187 10.24 36.22 12.26
CA ASP A 187 9.76 37.41 11.56
C ASP A 187 9.43 37.23 10.07
N LYS A 188 9.29 36.00 9.61
CA LYS A 188 8.87 35.66 8.25
C LYS A 188 7.49 34.99 8.27
N SER A 189 6.67 35.36 7.30
CA SER A 189 5.42 34.64 7.04
C SER A 189 5.74 33.37 6.26
N VAL A 190 5.32 32.22 6.79
CA VAL A 190 5.51 30.89 6.20
C VAL A 190 4.17 30.44 5.64
N PRO A 191 4.07 30.17 4.33
CA PRO A 191 2.85 29.65 3.73
C PRO A 191 2.56 28.23 4.24
N MET A 192 1.31 27.81 4.17
CA MET A 192 0.87 26.49 4.59
C MET A 192 -0.09 25.92 3.56
N ASP A 193 0.18 24.74 3.10
CA ASP A 193 -0.75 23.86 2.38
C ASP A 193 -0.54 22.41 2.82
N TYR A 194 -1.38 21.51 2.33
CA TYR A 194 -1.39 20.12 2.75
C TYR A 194 -0.09 19.39 2.38
N ALA A 195 0.33 19.51 1.13
CA ALA A 195 1.52 18.84 0.60
C ALA A 195 2.81 19.37 1.24
N THR A 196 2.93 20.69 1.40
CA THR A 196 4.09 21.31 2.04
C THR A 196 4.20 20.90 3.51
N PHE A 197 3.06 20.79 4.23
CA PHE A 197 3.10 20.32 5.60
C PHE A 197 3.61 18.87 5.69
N GLU A 198 3.05 17.96 4.90
CA GLU A 198 3.40 16.53 4.95
C GLU A 198 4.83 16.24 4.46
N ASN A 199 5.32 16.98 3.47
CA ASN A 199 6.62 16.69 2.84
C ASN A 199 7.80 17.50 3.42
N GLU A 200 7.56 18.65 4.08
CA GLU A 200 8.64 19.54 4.49
C GLU A 200 8.56 20.01 5.94
N TYR A 201 7.34 20.17 6.52
CA TYR A 201 7.19 20.82 7.82
C TYR A 201 7.03 19.84 8.96
N GLU A 202 6.48 18.68 8.71
CA GLU A 202 6.15 17.69 9.74
C GLU A 202 7.41 17.06 10.38
N ASP A 203 8.49 16.93 9.62
CA ASP A 203 9.78 16.41 10.09
C ASP A 203 10.87 17.49 10.22
N HIS A 204 10.49 18.77 10.09
CA HIS A 204 11.44 19.89 10.13
C HIS A 204 12.33 19.85 11.38
N PRO A 205 13.68 20.03 11.26
CA PRO A 205 14.62 19.85 12.37
C PRO A 205 14.43 20.85 13.52
N ASP A 206 13.98 22.07 13.24
CA ASP A 206 13.68 23.07 14.28
C ASP A 206 12.35 22.75 14.98
N PRO A 207 12.38 22.38 16.28
CA PRO A 207 11.16 22.01 17.01
C PRO A 207 10.16 23.15 17.14
N GLU A 208 10.61 24.43 17.21
CA GLU A 208 9.69 25.56 17.28
C GLU A 208 8.92 25.72 15.97
N PHE A 209 9.62 25.56 14.84
CA PHE A 209 9.00 25.60 13.52
C PHE A 209 7.98 24.47 13.37
N ARG A 210 8.38 23.22 13.62
CA ARG A 210 7.56 22.01 13.47
C ARG A 210 6.28 22.07 14.32
N ARG A 211 6.41 22.50 15.59
CA ARG A 211 5.29 22.64 16.53
C ARG A 211 4.31 23.73 16.13
N LYS A 212 4.82 24.85 15.58
CA LYS A 212 3.96 25.92 15.01
C LYS A 212 3.24 25.44 13.75
N ALA A 213 3.96 24.77 12.86
CA ALA A 213 3.38 24.22 11.64
C ALA A 213 2.25 23.24 11.96
N PHE A 214 2.47 22.28 12.88
CA PHE A 214 1.44 21.32 13.31
C PHE A 214 0.20 22.02 13.89
N LYS A 215 0.39 23.03 14.73
CA LYS A 215 -0.72 23.79 15.29
C LYS A 215 -1.57 24.44 14.21
N HIS A 216 -0.94 25.20 13.29
CA HIS A 216 -1.67 25.89 12.21
C HIS A 216 -2.33 24.94 11.23
N PHE A 217 -1.67 23.82 10.94
CA PHE A 217 -2.24 22.75 10.14
C PHE A 217 -3.49 22.16 10.80
N SER A 218 -3.41 21.82 12.08
CA SER A 218 -4.54 21.28 12.85
C SER A 218 -5.70 22.27 12.96
N GLU A 219 -5.42 23.56 13.13
CA GLU A 219 -6.45 24.62 13.10
C GLU A 219 -7.17 24.69 11.75
N GLY A 220 -6.47 24.45 10.65
CA GLY A 220 -7.05 24.31 9.33
C GLY A 220 -7.97 23.11 9.21
N LEU A 221 -7.50 21.92 9.60
CA LEU A 221 -8.30 20.69 9.62
C LEU A 221 -9.58 20.84 10.45
N ARG A 222 -9.48 21.45 11.62
CA ARG A 222 -10.61 21.62 12.56
C ARG A 222 -11.80 22.35 11.94
N LYS A 223 -11.57 23.25 10.97
CA LYS A 223 -12.65 23.96 10.27
C LYS A 223 -13.54 23.01 9.46
N TYR A 224 -12.99 21.88 9.02
CA TYR A 224 -13.65 20.92 8.13
C TYR A 224 -14.03 19.59 8.81
N GLN A 225 -13.73 19.42 10.12
CA GLN A 225 -13.94 18.17 10.84
C GLN A 225 -15.39 17.63 10.73
N HIS A 226 -16.38 18.49 10.71
CA HIS A 226 -17.77 18.05 10.63
C HIS A 226 -18.15 17.53 9.24
N THR A 227 -17.65 18.16 8.19
CA THR A 227 -17.84 17.69 6.81
C THR A 227 -17.14 16.36 6.61
N THR A 228 -15.87 16.26 6.99
CA THR A 228 -15.08 15.02 6.88
C THR A 228 -15.70 13.88 7.70
N ALA A 229 -16.19 14.17 8.93
CA ALA A 229 -16.88 13.18 9.75
C ALA A 229 -18.20 12.69 9.10
N ALA A 230 -18.98 13.60 8.51
CA ALA A 230 -20.21 13.23 7.80
C ALA A 230 -19.89 12.35 6.59
N THR A 231 -18.87 12.69 5.83
CA THR A 231 -18.42 11.93 4.65
C THR A 231 -17.96 10.52 5.06
N TYR A 232 -17.13 10.41 6.09
CA TYR A 232 -16.66 9.11 6.58
C TYR A 232 -17.81 8.27 7.18
N ASN A 233 -18.72 8.89 7.94
CA ASN A 233 -19.91 8.20 8.44
C ASN A 233 -20.79 7.66 7.30
N MET A 234 -20.96 8.41 6.18
CA MET A 234 -21.70 7.92 5.01
C MET A 234 -21.08 6.64 4.46
N HIS A 235 -19.76 6.62 4.30
CA HIS A 235 -19.02 5.47 3.81
C HIS A 235 -19.20 4.24 4.71
N VAL A 236 -18.95 4.39 6.01
CA VAL A 236 -19.06 3.28 6.97
C VAL A 236 -20.49 2.76 7.12
N GLN A 237 -21.50 3.65 7.08
CA GLN A 237 -22.90 3.25 7.11
C GLN A 237 -23.31 2.49 5.85
N GLN A 238 -22.84 2.88 4.68
CA GLN A 238 -23.07 2.14 3.44
C GLN A 238 -22.49 0.72 3.53
N GLN A 239 -21.24 0.57 4.02
CA GLN A 239 -20.63 -0.75 4.24
C GLN A 239 -21.42 -1.59 5.26
N LYS A 240 -21.95 -0.98 6.33
CA LYS A 240 -22.82 -1.68 7.29
C LYS A 240 -24.11 -2.17 6.66
N ILE A 241 -24.74 -1.35 5.83
CA ILE A 241 -25.97 -1.75 5.11
C ILE A 241 -25.67 -2.95 4.21
N GLU A 242 -24.60 -2.86 3.42
CA GLU A 242 -24.20 -3.94 2.52
C GLU A 242 -23.83 -5.23 3.27
N ALA A 243 -23.01 -5.15 4.33
CA ALA A 243 -22.69 -6.28 5.18
C ALA A 243 -23.95 -6.97 5.73
N THR A 244 -24.90 -6.18 6.21
CA THR A 244 -26.17 -6.69 6.74
C THR A 244 -27.03 -7.37 5.66
N MET A 245 -27.09 -6.78 4.46
CA MET A 245 -27.83 -7.37 3.32
C MET A 245 -27.21 -8.73 2.92
N ARG A 246 -25.89 -8.85 3.00
CA ARG A 246 -25.12 -10.08 2.68
C ARG A 246 -25.09 -11.10 3.83
N GLY A 247 -25.77 -10.81 4.95
CA GLY A 247 -25.93 -11.72 6.08
C GLY A 247 -24.79 -11.69 7.10
N TYR A 248 -23.94 -10.65 7.07
CA TYR A 248 -22.91 -10.43 8.09
C TYR A 248 -23.44 -9.60 9.25
N ASP A 249 -23.14 -10.01 10.47
CA ASP A 249 -23.44 -9.23 11.68
C ASP A 249 -22.44 -8.08 11.87
N SER A 250 -21.19 -8.28 11.45
CA SER A 250 -20.08 -7.30 11.56
C SER A 250 -19.60 -6.81 10.20
N VAL A 251 -19.35 -5.49 10.10
CA VAL A 251 -18.70 -4.89 8.93
C VAL A 251 -17.28 -5.42 8.76
N ILE A 252 -16.56 -5.62 9.87
CA ILE A 252 -15.18 -6.14 9.84
C ILE A 252 -15.17 -7.54 9.23
N ASP A 253 -16.07 -8.44 9.65
CA ASP A 253 -16.12 -9.81 9.13
C ASP A 253 -16.47 -9.83 7.63
N PHE A 254 -17.34 -8.91 7.20
CA PHE A 254 -17.65 -8.72 5.78
C PHE A 254 -16.41 -8.32 4.98
N LEU A 255 -15.69 -7.29 5.43
CA LEU A 255 -14.50 -6.78 4.73
C LEU A 255 -13.32 -7.76 4.74
N LEU A 256 -13.13 -8.54 5.82
CA LEU A 256 -12.10 -9.56 5.90
C LEU A 256 -12.38 -10.78 5.01
N SER A 257 -13.64 -11.02 4.66
CA SER A 257 -14.00 -12.19 3.84
C SER A 257 -13.31 -12.18 2.48
N ASP A 258 -13.17 -11.02 1.86
CA ASP A 258 -12.50 -10.87 0.56
C ASP A 258 -10.97 -10.96 0.67
N GLN A 259 -10.42 -10.70 1.85
CA GLN A 259 -8.98 -10.78 2.10
C GLN A 259 -8.52 -12.18 2.55
N GLU A 260 -9.44 -13.13 2.76
CA GLU A 260 -9.18 -14.47 3.29
C GLU A 260 -8.50 -14.48 4.67
N VAL A 261 -8.80 -13.47 5.47
CA VAL A 261 -8.29 -13.28 6.83
C VAL A 261 -9.39 -13.51 7.84
N THR A 262 -9.08 -14.21 8.92
CA THR A 262 -10.05 -14.42 10.00
C THR A 262 -10.10 -13.22 10.94
N ARG A 263 -11.25 -13.01 11.59
CA ARG A 263 -11.39 -11.97 12.63
C ARG A 263 -10.33 -12.12 13.74
N GLU A 264 -10.03 -13.36 14.12
CA GLU A 264 -9.02 -13.65 15.14
C GLU A 264 -7.61 -13.19 14.69
N MET A 265 -7.24 -13.38 13.43
CA MET A 265 -5.96 -12.89 12.89
C MET A 265 -5.89 -11.37 12.92
N TYR A 266 -6.96 -10.71 12.50
CA TYR A 266 -7.07 -9.25 12.48
C TYR A 266 -6.97 -8.66 13.88
N ASP A 267 -7.77 -9.16 14.83
CA ASP A 267 -7.77 -8.68 16.21
C ASP A 267 -6.42 -8.93 16.88
N ARG A 268 -5.83 -10.12 16.72
CA ARG A 268 -4.51 -10.46 17.25
C ARG A 268 -3.41 -9.55 16.71
N GLN A 269 -3.45 -9.22 15.41
CA GLN A 269 -2.49 -8.29 14.79
C GLN A 269 -2.50 -6.94 15.51
N ILE A 270 -3.67 -6.39 15.76
CA ILE A 270 -3.83 -5.10 16.44
C ILE A 270 -3.45 -5.21 17.92
N ASP A 271 -3.99 -6.20 18.63
CA ASP A 271 -3.83 -6.30 20.08
C ASP A 271 -2.39 -6.56 20.50
N VAL A 272 -1.69 -7.51 19.86
CA VAL A 272 -0.29 -7.82 20.17
C VAL A 272 0.62 -6.63 19.89
N ILE A 273 0.43 -5.92 18.78
CA ILE A 273 1.26 -4.75 18.48
C ILE A 273 0.95 -3.58 19.44
N MET A 274 -0.33 -3.33 19.74
CA MET A 274 -0.73 -2.29 20.71
C MET A 274 -0.18 -2.55 22.11
N GLU A 275 -0.04 -3.83 22.53
CA GLU A 275 0.45 -4.19 23.85
C GLU A 275 1.97 -4.31 23.91
N ASP A 276 2.57 -5.11 23.01
CA ASP A 276 3.97 -5.53 23.10
C ASP A 276 4.94 -4.54 22.44
N LEU A 277 4.53 -3.84 21.36
CA LEU A 277 5.38 -2.85 20.69
C LEU A 277 5.36 -1.48 21.37
N ALA A 278 4.27 -1.11 22.04
CA ALA A 278 4.15 0.20 22.69
C ALA A 278 5.32 0.54 23.65
N PRO A 279 5.76 -0.33 24.56
CA PRO A 279 6.90 -0.03 25.45
C PRO A 279 8.21 0.24 24.69
N ILE A 280 8.44 -0.46 23.57
CA ILE A 280 9.62 -0.31 22.71
C ILE A 280 9.58 1.07 22.02
N MET A 281 8.43 1.44 21.45
CA MET A 281 8.28 2.73 20.78
C MET A 281 8.23 3.90 21.76
N GLN A 282 7.78 3.69 22.98
CA GLN A 282 7.93 4.67 24.06
C GLN A 282 9.40 4.86 24.45
N LYS A 283 10.22 3.80 24.44
CA LYS A 283 11.68 3.90 24.60
C LYS A 283 12.29 4.69 23.45
N TYR A 284 11.92 4.38 22.20
CA TYR A 284 12.35 5.12 21.01
C TYR A 284 12.00 6.61 21.11
N ALA A 285 10.78 6.97 21.49
CA ALA A 285 10.37 8.37 21.68
C ALA A 285 11.24 9.10 22.74
N ARG A 286 11.57 8.43 23.85
CA ARG A 286 12.49 9.00 24.86
C ARG A 286 13.90 9.18 24.33
N LEU A 287 14.36 8.26 23.47
CA LEU A 287 15.67 8.38 22.81
C LEU A 287 15.70 9.57 21.84
N ILE A 288 14.68 9.74 21.00
CA ILE A 288 14.54 10.90 20.12
C ILE A 288 14.52 12.22 20.93
N LYS A 289 13.75 12.27 22.02
CA LYS A 289 13.75 13.41 22.94
C LYS A 289 15.17 13.75 23.41
N ARG A 290 15.98 12.75 23.81
CA ARG A 290 17.35 12.91 24.29
C ARG A 290 18.27 13.45 23.18
N ILE A 291 18.25 12.82 22.01
CA ILE A 291 19.09 13.19 20.83
C ILE A 291 18.86 14.65 20.44
N HIS A 292 17.59 15.05 20.36
CA HIS A 292 17.21 16.42 19.99
C HIS A 292 17.19 17.42 21.15
N ARG A 293 17.51 16.97 22.38
CA ARG A 293 17.52 17.79 23.61
C ARG A 293 16.22 18.55 23.82
N LEU A 294 15.07 17.87 23.56
CA LEU A 294 13.76 18.47 23.73
C LEU A 294 13.39 18.54 25.23
N ASP A 295 12.77 19.65 25.64
CA ASP A 295 12.26 19.78 27.03
C ASP A 295 11.13 18.79 27.30
N ASP A 296 10.23 18.62 26.33
CA ASP A 296 9.14 17.66 26.31
C ASP A 296 9.08 16.94 24.95
N MET A 297 8.60 15.71 24.95
CA MET A 297 8.32 14.95 23.72
C MET A 297 6.86 15.13 23.36
N ARG A 298 6.57 15.76 22.23
CA ARG A 298 5.20 15.99 21.74
C ARG A 298 4.90 15.11 20.56
N PHE A 299 3.63 14.94 20.27
CA PHE A 299 3.17 14.16 19.12
C PHE A 299 3.83 14.61 17.80
N GLU A 300 3.88 15.89 17.56
CA GLU A 300 4.51 16.50 16.39
C GLU A 300 6.04 16.35 16.31
N ASP A 301 6.68 15.86 17.38
CA ASP A 301 8.12 15.59 17.38
C ASP A 301 8.47 14.14 16.96
N LEU A 302 7.47 13.27 16.79
CA LEU A 302 7.68 11.83 16.53
C LEU A 302 8.29 11.51 15.18
N LYS A 303 8.12 12.39 14.18
CA LYS A 303 8.59 12.15 12.80
C LYS A 303 9.98 12.72 12.50
N VAL A 304 10.59 13.45 13.44
CA VAL A 304 11.93 14.00 13.21
C VAL A 304 12.96 12.88 13.07
N SER A 305 13.84 12.98 12.08
CA SER A 305 14.89 11.98 11.86
C SER A 305 15.90 12.00 13.01
N VAL A 306 16.60 10.88 13.26
CA VAL A 306 17.62 10.74 14.30
C VAL A 306 18.74 11.78 14.13
N ASP A 307 19.18 12.00 12.89
CA ASP A 307 20.18 13.02 12.56
C ASP A 307 19.78 13.75 11.27
N PRO A 308 19.03 14.88 11.36
CA PRO A 308 18.59 15.62 10.19
C PRO A 308 19.74 16.24 9.37
N SER A 309 20.94 16.31 9.95
CA SER A 309 22.12 16.86 9.28
C SER A 309 22.93 15.81 8.52
N TYR A 310 22.62 14.51 8.70
CA TYR A 310 23.35 13.41 8.10
C TYR A 310 22.44 12.61 7.16
N GLU A 311 22.58 12.85 5.87
CA GLU A 311 21.92 12.09 4.82
C GLU A 311 22.94 11.87 3.69
N PRO A 312 23.47 10.63 3.53
CA PRO A 312 24.42 10.34 2.46
C PRO A 312 23.82 10.58 1.09
N GLU A 313 24.63 11.16 0.17
CA GLU A 313 24.24 11.36 -1.22
C GLU A 313 24.65 10.15 -2.08
N ILE A 314 23.82 9.81 -3.05
CA ILE A 314 24.04 8.70 -3.97
C ILE A 314 23.49 8.99 -5.36
N SER A 315 24.24 8.69 -6.40
CA SER A 315 23.76 8.77 -7.78
C SER A 315 22.95 7.52 -8.19
N ILE A 316 22.11 7.63 -9.21
CA ILE A 316 21.40 6.50 -9.82
C ILE A 316 22.38 5.38 -10.21
N GLU A 317 23.56 5.70 -10.73
CA GLU A 317 24.55 4.71 -11.12
C GLU A 317 25.10 3.94 -9.90
N GLN A 318 25.39 4.64 -8.81
CA GLN A 318 25.86 4.02 -7.57
C GLN A 318 24.76 3.18 -6.88
N SER A 319 23.48 3.53 -7.05
CA SER A 319 22.38 2.75 -6.48
C SER A 319 22.37 1.29 -6.94
N LYS A 320 22.85 1.03 -8.17
CA LYS A 320 22.97 -0.32 -8.72
C LYS A 320 23.81 -1.24 -7.85
N ASP A 321 24.98 -0.76 -7.40
CA ASP A 321 25.89 -1.54 -6.57
C ASP A 321 25.25 -1.91 -5.24
N TYR A 322 24.49 -0.98 -4.63
CA TYR A 322 23.78 -1.24 -3.38
C TYR A 322 22.60 -2.20 -3.58
N ILE A 323 21.80 -2.01 -4.63
CA ILE A 323 20.65 -2.89 -4.95
C ILE A 323 21.15 -4.31 -5.26
N TYR A 324 22.16 -4.47 -6.13
CA TYR A 324 22.67 -5.80 -6.48
C TYR A 324 23.38 -6.45 -5.29
N GLY A 325 24.11 -5.67 -4.48
CA GLY A 325 24.77 -6.19 -3.28
C GLY A 325 23.79 -6.65 -2.20
N ALA A 326 22.76 -5.86 -1.95
CA ALA A 326 21.75 -6.18 -0.93
C ALA A 326 20.85 -7.35 -1.32
N LEU A 327 20.34 -7.33 -2.57
CA LEU A 327 19.37 -8.32 -3.06
C LEU A 327 20.02 -9.53 -3.72
N GLY A 328 21.37 -9.53 -3.87
CA GLY A 328 22.10 -10.64 -4.46
C GLY A 328 21.98 -11.96 -3.70
N VAL A 329 21.62 -11.91 -2.42
CA VAL A 329 21.30 -13.10 -1.62
C VAL A 329 20.14 -13.92 -2.20
N MET A 330 19.28 -13.30 -3.01
CA MET A 330 18.13 -13.94 -3.68
C MET A 330 18.54 -14.82 -4.87
N GLY A 331 19.83 -14.81 -5.26
CA GLY A 331 20.38 -15.62 -6.35
C GLY A 331 20.50 -14.91 -7.69
N ASP A 332 21.22 -15.57 -8.61
CA ASP A 332 21.63 -14.97 -9.88
C ASP A 332 20.43 -14.57 -10.77
N ASP A 333 19.38 -15.39 -10.85
CA ASP A 333 18.17 -15.09 -11.65
C ASP A 333 17.48 -13.82 -11.17
N TYR A 334 17.48 -13.58 -9.84
CA TYR A 334 16.89 -12.36 -9.27
C TYR A 334 17.75 -11.13 -9.59
N VAL A 335 19.08 -11.27 -9.51
CA VAL A 335 20.03 -10.20 -9.90
C VAL A 335 19.90 -9.87 -11.40
N ASP A 336 19.77 -10.88 -12.26
CA ASP A 336 19.56 -10.67 -13.70
C ASP A 336 18.27 -9.88 -13.99
N MET A 337 17.21 -10.15 -13.24
CA MET A 337 15.97 -9.34 -13.30
C MET A 337 16.24 -7.88 -12.90
N LEU A 338 16.95 -7.64 -11.80
CA LEU A 338 17.30 -6.29 -11.33
C LEU A 338 18.14 -5.54 -12.37
N GLN A 339 19.14 -6.20 -12.96
CA GLN A 339 19.96 -5.63 -14.03
C GLN A 339 19.11 -5.28 -15.27
N THR A 340 18.17 -6.14 -15.59
CA THR A 340 17.21 -5.92 -16.69
C THR A 340 16.34 -4.70 -16.41
N ALA A 341 15.84 -4.54 -15.18
CA ALA A 341 15.03 -3.39 -14.78
C ALA A 341 15.73 -2.04 -15.00
N TYR A 342 17.02 -1.96 -14.69
CA TYR A 342 17.80 -0.75 -14.98
C TYR A 342 18.14 -0.59 -16.48
N ARG A 343 18.54 -1.66 -17.15
CA ARG A 343 18.96 -1.63 -18.56
C ARG A 343 17.80 -1.29 -19.50
N ASP A 344 16.66 -1.92 -19.28
CA ASP A 344 15.49 -1.85 -20.16
C ASP A 344 14.47 -0.80 -19.68
N ARG A 345 14.91 0.11 -18.81
CA ARG A 345 14.16 1.29 -18.35
C ARG A 345 12.79 0.96 -17.75
N TRP A 346 12.74 0.01 -16.81
CA TRP A 346 11.53 -0.24 -16.03
C TRP A 346 11.27 0.84 -14.99
N ILE A 347 12.31 1.64 -14.64
CA ILE A 347 12.29 2.58 -13.52
C ILE A 347 12.24 4.01 -14.05
N ASP A 348 11.28 4.79 -13.57
CA ASP A 348 11.20 6.23 -13.79
C ASP A 348 11.83 6.99 -12.63
N PHE A 349 13.07 7.41 -12.80
CA PHE A 349 13.84 8.18 -11.82
C PHE A 349 13.59 9.70 -11.90
N ALA A 350 12.97 10.16 -12.97
CA ALA A 350 12.86 11.56 -13.29
C ALA A 350 12.22 12.40 -12.18
N GLN A 351 12.72 13.62 -12.02
CA GLN A 351 12.04 14.68 -11.31
C GLN A 351 11.59 15.73 -12.33
N ASN A 352 10.29 15.83 -12.55
CA ASN A 352 9.76 16.80 -13.51
C ASN A 352 8.46 17.43 -13.02
N LYS A 353 8.11 18.53 -13.65
CA LYS A 353 6.85 19.22 -13.40
C LYS A 353 5.68 18.32 -13.76
N GLY A 354 4.66 18.28 -12.92
CA GLY A 354 3.44 17.48 -13.16
C GLY A 354 3.55 16.01 -12.75
N LYS A 355 4.74 15.52 -12.36
CA LYS A 355 4.91 14.17 -11.83
C LYS A 355 4.23 14.05 -10.46
N GLU A 356 3.54 12.94 -10.22
CA GLU A 356 2.94 12.62 -8.93
C GLU A 356 3.99 12.44 -7.83
N THR A 357 3.55 12.51 -6.58
CA THR A 357 4.41 12.28 -5.41
C THR A 357 4.36 10.81 -4.99
N GLY A 358 5.38 10.37 -4.23
CA GLY A 358 5.47 9.00 -3.73
C GLY A 358 6.28 8.08 -4.63
N ALA A 359 6.11 6.78 -4.42
CA ALA A 359 6.66 5.70 -5.22
C ALA A 359 5.64 4.57 -5.32
N TYR A 360 5.69 3.79 -6.39
CA TYR A 360 4.88 2.59 -6.57
C TYR A 360 5.47 1.67 -7.64
N CYS A 361 5.03 0.41 -7.64
CA CYS A 361 5.30 -0.56 -8.68
C CYS A 361 4.00 -1.00 -9.36
N ALA A 362 3.86 -0.75 -10.66
CA ALA A 362 2.80 -1.29 -11.50
C ALA A 362 3.30 -2.53 -12.25
N SER A 363 2.50 -3.57 -12.29
CA SER A 363 2.93 -4.86 -12.87
C SER A 363 1.88 -5.45 -13.82
N PRO A 364 1.70 -4.84 -15.02
CA PRO A 364 0.78 -5.37 -16.00
C PRO A 364 1.17 -6.81 -16.39
N TYR A 365 0.16 -7.69 -16.47
CA TYR A 365 0.39 -9.13 -16.65
C TYR A 365 1.09 -9.49 -17.98
N ALA A 366 0.84 -8.73 -19.03
CA ALA A 366 1.35 -9.04 -20.37
C ALA A 366 2.82 -8.66 -20.60
N THR A 367 3.47 -7.96 -19.67
CA THR A 367 4.83 -7.43 -19.84
C THR A 367 5.63 -7.49 -18.53
N HIS A 368 6.48 -6.52 -18.26
CA HIS A 368 7.28 -6.41 -17.04
C HIS A 368 6.71 -5.37 -16.08
N SER A 369 7.23 -5.33 -14.87
CA SER A 369 6.88 -4.31 -13.89
C SER A 369 7.46 -2.94 -14.25
N TYR A 370 6.79 -1.88 -13.79
CA TYR A 370 7.20 -0.48 -13.92
C TYR A 370 7.31 0.13 -12.52
N VAL A 371 8.47 0.69 -12.22
CA VAL A 371 8.76 1.30 -10.93
C VAL A 371 8.75 2.81 -11.05
N PHE A 372 7.87 3.45 -10.30
CA PHE A 372 7.77 4.90 -10.19
C PHE A 372 8.50 5.38 -8.94
N ILE A 373 9.46 6.30 -9.11
CA ILE A 373 10.19 6.93 -8.01
C ILE A 373 10.64 8.34 -8.43
N SER A 374 10.70 9.28 -7.50
CA SER A 374 11.28 10.60 -7.74
C SER A 374 12.66 10.67 -7.08
N TRP A 375 13.72 10.47 -7.89
CA TRP A 375 15.09 10.36 -7.38
C TRP A 375 15.68 11.73 -7.02
N THR A 376 15.99 11.96 -5.75
CA THR A 376 16.56 13.23 -5.25
C THR A 376 18.07 13.14 -4.98
N GLY A 377 18.66 11.96 -5.13
CA GLY A 377 20.08 11.73 -4.88
C GLY A 377 20.43 11.42 -3.43
N LYS A 378 19.45 11.05 -2.61
CA LYS A 378 19.64 10.66 -1.22
C LYS A 378 19.74 9.15 -1.05
N MET A 379 20.57 8.70 -0.11
CA MET A 379 20.72 7.26 0.18
C MET A 379 19.42 6.62 0.69
N THR A 380 18.55 7.35 1.37
CA THR A 380 17.23 6.86 1.76
C THR A 380 16.39 6.35 0.60
N GLU A 381 16.60 6.84 -0.60
CA GLU A 381 15.87 6.39 -1.79
C GLU A 381 16.27 4.99 -2.25
N THR A 382 17.41 4.46 -1.78
CA THR A 382 17.75 3.06 -2.03
C THR A 382 16.82 2.10 -1.30
N PHE A 383 16.30 2.48 -0.14
CA PHE A 383 15.29 1.69 0.57
C PHE A 383 13.97 1.68 -0.20
N VAL A 384 13.53 2.84 -0.67
CA VAL A 384 12.32 2.96 -1.50
C VAL A 384 12.46 2.15 -2.78
N LEU A 385 13.61 2.26 -3.45
CA LEU A 385 13.88 1.50 -4.67
C LEU A 385 13.93 -0.02 -4.41
N ALA A 386 14.53 -0.45 -3.29
CA ALA A 386 14.53 -1.86 -2.89
C ALA A 386 13.11 -2.38 -2.61
N HIS A 387 12.27 -1.54 -2.00
CA HIS A 387 10.85 -1.80 -1.75
C HIS A 387 10.12 -2.06 -3.07
N GLU A 388 10.13 -1.11 -3.99
CA GLU A 388 9.42 -1.22 -5.28
C GLU A 388 9.95 -2.38 -6.14
N LEU A 389 11.25 -2.65 -6.09
CA LEU A 389 11.84 -3.82 -6.73
C LEU A 389 11.45 -5.15 -6.04
N GLY A 390 11.01 -5.11 -4.80
CA GLY A 390 10.41 -6.25 -4.11
C GLY A 390 9.06 -6.63 -4.71
N HIS A 391 8.21 -5.65 -4.96
CA HIS A 391 6.97 -5.84 -5.73
C HIS A 391 7.26 -6.33 -7.14
N ALA A 392 8.19 -5.69 -7.86
CA ALA A 392 8.56 -6.08 -9.22
C ALA A 392 9.04 -7.55 -9.29
N GLY A 393 9.86 -7.97 -8.32
CA GLY A 393 10.33 -9.37 -8.22
C GLY A 393 9.19 -10.34 -7.93
N HIS A 394 8.30 -10.00 -7.02
CA HIS A 394 7.13 -10.81 -6.70
C HIS A 394 6.23 -11.01 -7.92
N PHE A 395 5.75 -9.94 -8.53
CA PHE A 395 4.85 -10.04 -9.68
C PHE A 395 5.51 -10.70 -10.88
N LYS A 396 6.80 -10.45 -11.14
CA LYS A 396 7.54 -11.14 -12.20
C LYS A 396 7.55 -12.65 -11.99
N LEU A 397 7.80 -13.12 -10.78
CA LEU A 397 7.82 -14.55 -10.44
C LEU A 397 6.42 -15.15 -10.47
N ALA A 398 5.42 -14.46 -9.91
CA ALA A 398 4.03 -14.89 -9.92
C ALA A 398 3.49 -15.02 -11.36
N GLN A 399 3.59 -13.97 -12.17
CA GLN A 399 3.07 -13.94 -13.54
C GLN A 399 3.79 -14.91 -14.48
N SER A 400 5.05 -15.27 -14.20
CA SER A 400 5.79 -16.27 -14.96
C SER A 400 5.33 -17.71 -14.70
N THR A 401 4.61 -17.95 -13.61
CA THR A 401 4.23 -19.28 -13.14
C THR A 401 2.73 -19.48 -13.01
N GLN A 402 1.97 -18.41 -12.79
CA GLN A 402 0.53 -18.47 -12.57
C GLN A 402 -0.24 -17.88 -13.75
N PRO A 403 -1.41 -18.47 -14.09
CA PRO A 403 -2.34 -17.83 -15.02
C PRO A 403 -2.91 -16.53 -14.42
N TYR A 404 -3.37 -15.63 -15.28
CA TYR A 404 -3.83 -14.29 -14.91
C TYR A 404 -4.77 -14.27 -13.67
N LEU A 405 -5.80 -15.12 -13.66
CA LEU A 405 -6.80 -15.15 -12.58
C LEU A 405 -6.27 -15.61 -11.21
N ASP A 406 -5.11 -16.28 -11.18
CA ASP A 406 -4.44 -16.76 -9.97
C ASP A 406 -3.05 -16.11 -9.79
N SER A 407 -2.74 -15.01 -10.49
CA SER A 407 -1.40 -14.39 -10.44
C SER A 407 -1.27 -13.32 -9.36
N GLU A 408 -2.34 -12.61 -9.02
CA GLU A 408 -2.30 -11.50 -8.06
C GLU A 408 -2.45 -12.00 -6.63
N PRO A 409 -1.45 -11.75 -5.77
CA PRO A 409 -1.49 -12.21 -4.38
C PRO A 409 -2.49 -11.41 -3.54
N SER A 410 -2.92 -12.00 -2.43
CA SER A 410 -3.78 -11.32 -1.45
C SER A 410 -3.15 -10.02 -0.95
N LEU A 411 -3.98 -9.00 -0.74
CA LEU A 411 -3.61 -7.72 -0.14
C LEU A 411 -2.89 -7.87 1.22
N TYR A 412 -3.24 -8.89 2.00
CA TYR A 412 -2.55 -9.20 3.26
C TYR A 412 -1.06 -9.52 3.08
N PHE A 413 -0.69 -10.09 1.93
CA PHE A 413 0.67 -10.56 1.65
C PHE A 413 1.49 -9.61 0.77
N VAL A 414 0.84 -8.70 0.05
CA VAL A 414 1.47 -7.91 -1.02
C VAL A 414 2.70 -7.12 -0.57
N GLU A 415 2.70 -6.62 0.68
CA GLU A 415 3.81 -5.84 1.24
C GLU A 415 4.95 -6.68 1.84
N ALA A 416 4.81 -8.01 1.90
CA ALA A 416 5.86 -8.84 2.47
C ALA A 416 7.15 -8.86 1.65
N PRO A 417 7.13 -8.96 0.31
CA PRO A 417 8.34 -8.93 -0.52
C PRO A 417 9.02 -7.57 -0.54
N SER A 418 8.26 -6.48 -0.59
CA SER A 418 8.78 -5.13 -0.62
C SER A 418 9.50 -4.79 0.69
N THR A 419 8.87 -5.04 1.82
CA THR A 419 9.45 -4.79 3.15
C THR A 419 10.61 -5.74 3.46
N MET A 420 10.57 -6.99 3.01
CA MET A 420 11.73 -7.90 3.14
C MET A 420 12.96 -7.34 2.42
N ASN A 421 12.79 -6.79 1.21
CA ASN A 421 13.89 -6.17 0.47
C ASN A 421 14.46 -4.96 1.21
N GLU A 422 13.64 -4.15 1.88
CA GLU A 422 14.14 -3.07 2.75
C GLU A 422 15.01 -3.62 3.90
N MET A 423 14.59 -4.73 4.52
CA MET A 423 15.41 -5.39 5.57
C MET A 423 16.73 -5.90 5.02
N LEU A 424 16.75 -6.52 3.83
CA LEU A 424 17.96 -6.95 3.18
C LEU A 424 18.89 -5.77 2.86
N MET A 425 18.33 -4.64 2.40
CA MET A 425 19.07 -3.40 2.15
C MET A 425 19.66 -2.85 3.47
N ALA A 426 18.88 -2.76 4.54
CA ALA A 426 19.38 -2.32 5.84
C ALA A 426 20.51 -3.20 6.35
N ASN A 427 20.35 -4.53 6.29
CA ASN A 427 21.37 -5.49 6.70
C ASN A 427 22.65 -5.40 5.85
N TYR A 428 22.51 -5.09 4.56
CA TYR A 428 23.65 -4.89 3.68
C TYR A 428 24.38 -3.59 4.01
N LEU A 429 23.68 -2.47 4.07
CA LEU A 429 24.24 -1.15 4.37
C LEU A 429 24.95 -1.12 5.72
N PHE A 430 24.36 -1.71 6.75
CA PHE A 430 24.95 -1.76 8.09
C PHE A 430 26.35 -2.39 8.11
N LYS A 431 26.67 -3.28 7.15
CA LYS A 431 27.96 -3.97 7.02
C LYS A 431 28.94 -3.26 6.09
N GLN A 432 28.53 -2.22 5.36
CA GLN A 432 29.40 -1.56 4.37
C GLN A 432 30.38 -0.59 5.01
N ASP A 433 30.05 -0.03 6.17
CA ASP A 433 30.88 0.95 6.86
C ASP A 433 30.78 0.76 8.37
N ASP A 434 31.93 0.75 9.06
CA ASP A 434 32.03 0.64 10.52
C ASP A 434 31.92 2.02 11.21
N ASP A 435 31.69 3.13 10.45
CA ASP A 435 31.45 4.45 11.04
C ASP A 435 30.15 4.42 11.87
N PRO A 436 30.22 4.67 13.19
CA PRO A 436 29.04 4.67 14.04
C PRO A 436 27.93 5.63 13.59
N LYS A 437 28.29 6.75 12.91
CA LYS A 437 27.30 7.69 12.39
C LYS A 437 26.52 7.11 11.21
N PHE A 438 27.23 6.42 10.30
CA PHE A 438 26.59 5.73 9.19
C PHE A 438 25.69 4.59 9.69
N GLN A 439 26.19 3.76 10.61
CA GLN A 439 25.42 2.67 11.20
C GLN A 439 24.17 3.19 11.96
N ARG A 440 24.33 4.29 12.72
CA ARG A 440 23.20 4.95 13.40
C ARG A 440 22.16 5.46 12.41
N TRP A 441 22.61 6.06 11.29
CA TRP A 441 21.72 6.51 10.23
C TRP A 441 20.94 5.35 9.60
N VAL A 442 21.59 4.21 9.28
CA VAL A 442 20.93 3.02 8.73
C VAL A 442 19.82 2.53 9.66
N ILE A 443 20.16 2.32 10.95
CA ILE A 443 19.17 1.82 11.93
C ILE A 443 18.06 2.85 12.15
N GLY A 444 18.42 4.12 12.28
CA GLY A 444 17.44 5.21 12.44
C GLY A 444 16.47 5.28 11.25
N SER A 445 16.99 5.09 10.03
CA SER A 445 16.17 5.11 8.81
C SER A 445 15.19 3.95 8.76
N ILE A 446 15.64 2.71 9.05
CA ILE A 446 14.74 1.54 9.01
C ILE A 446 13.68 1.59 10.12
N ILE A 447 14.04 2.09 11.31
CA ILE A 447 13.05 2.28 12.39
C ILE A 447 12.03 3.34 11.99
N ALA A 448 12.46 4.53 11.57
CA ALA A 448 11.56 5.65 11.33
C ALA A 448 10.69 5.47 10.08
N ARG A 449 11.24 4.94 8.99
CA ARG A 449 10.55 4.85 7.70
C ARG A 449 9.77 3.56 7.55
N THR A 450 10.35 2.41 7.93
CA THR A 450 9.71 1.13 7.71
C THR A 450 8.90 0.69 8.92
N TYR A 451 9.53 0.50 10.07
CA TYR A 451 8.81 -0.01 11.24
C TYR A 451 7.81 0.98 11.81
N TYR A 452 8.22 2.24 11.97
CA TYR A 452 7.31 3.25 12.52
C TYR A 452 6.12 3.49 11.59
N HIS A 453 6.36 3.58 10.29
CA HIS A 453 5.30 3.79 9.30
C HIS A 453 4.29 2.63 9.32
N ASN A 454 4.76 1.40 9.17
CA ASN A 454 3.90 0.23 8.97
C ASN A 454 3.32 -0.34 10.27
N MET A 455 4.12 -0.40 11.36
CA MET A 455 3.71 -1.03 12.62
C MET A 455 3.27 -0.04 13.71
N VAL A 456 3.44 1.26 13.49
CA VAL A 456 2.89 2.27 14.40
C VAL A 456 1.85 3.11 13.70
N THR A 457 2.21 3.90 12.67
CA THR A 457 1.25 4.81 12.04
C THR A 457 0.03 4.06 11.52
N HIS A 458 0.23 3.12 10.60
CA HIS A 458 -0.89 2.38 10.00
C HIS A 458 -1.57 1.40 10.95
N LEU A 459 -0.86 0.89 11.95
CA LEU A 459 -1.51 0.04 12.93
C LEU A 459 -2.43 0.83 13.88
N LEU A 460 -2.02 2.02 14.31
CA LEU A 460 -2.88 2.88 15.14
C LEU A 460 -4.12 3.34 14.36
N GLU A 461 -3.99 3.53 13.03
CA GLU A 461 -5.12 3.73 12.13
C GLU A 461 -6.04 2.50 12.07
N ALA A 462 -5.47 1.29 12.02
CA ALA A 462 -6.26 0.06 12.05
C ALA A 462 -6.99 -0.13 13.39
N ALA A 463 -6.33 0.17 14.51
CA ALA A 463 -6.94 0.15 15.84
C ALA A 463 -8.09 1.17 15.94
N TYR A 464 -7.88 2.38 15.39
CA TYR A 464 -8.93 3.38 15.28
C TYR A 464 -10.11 2.89 14.43
N GLN A 465 -9.85 2.33 13.25
CA GLN A 465 -10.86 1.85 12.33
C GLN A 465 -11.67 0.69 12.93
N ARG A 466 -11.03 -0.21 13.68
CA ARG A 466 -11.70 -1.28 14.42
C ARG A 466 -12.74 -0.70 15.39
N GLU A 467 -12.39 0.26 16.22
CA GLU A 467 -13.34 0.91 17.15
C GLU A 467 -14.48 1.62 16.41
N VAL A 468 -14.19 2.25 15.28
CA VAL A 468 -15.21 2.92 14.45
C VAL A 468 -16.25 1.91 13.95
N TYR A 469 -15.82 0.78 13.38
CA TYR A 469 -16.75 -0.23 12.88
C TYR A 469 -17.52 -0.93 14.00
N GLU A 470 -16.89 -1.20 15.15
CA GLU A 470 -17.58 -1.77 16.31
C GLU A 470 -18.72 -0.86 16.80
N LYS A 471 -18.53 0.45 16.80
CA LYS A 471 -19.58 1.41 17.14
C LYS A 471 -20.73 1.40 16.15
N VAL A 472 -20.42 1.33 14.85
CA VAL A 472 -21.41 1.25 13.80
C VAL A 472 -22.20 -0.07 13.87
N ASP A 473 -21.54 -1.18 14.18
CA ASP A 473 -22.20 -2.47 14.42
C ASP A 473 -23.17 -2.41 15.61
N GLN A 474 -22.88 -1.58 16.61
CA GLN A 474 -23.76 -1.30 17.76
C GLN A 474 -24.87 -0.30 17.45
N GLY A 475 -24.94 0.24 16.23
CA GLY A 475 -25.94 1.21 15.80
C GLY A 475 -25.64 2.65 16.22
N GLU A 476 -24.41 2.95 16.62
CA GLU A 476 -23.99 4.32 16.96
C GLU A 476 -23.68 5.14 15.71
N SER A 477 -24.05 6.42 15.73
CA SER A 477 -23.69 7.38 14.68
C SER A 477 -22.35 8.04 14.99
N LEU A 478 -21.52 8.21 13.96
CA LEU A 478 -20.21 8.80 14.05
C LEU A 478 -20.30 10.33 13.89
N THR A 479 -19.94 11.06 14.92
CA THR A 479 -19.76 12.52 14.87
C THR A 479 -18.27 12.86 14.90
N ALA A 480 -17.90 14.08 14.50
CA ALA A 480 -16.52 14.55 14.62
C ALA A 480 -15.97 14.36 16.05
N GLN A 481 -16.78 14.65 17.07
CA GLN A 481 -16.38 14.48 18.47
C GLN A 481 -16.15 13.01 18.83
N THR A 482 -16.97 12.09 18.31
CA THR A 482 -16.79 10.65 18.53
C THR A 482 -15.49 10.17 17.89
N LEU A 483 -15.25 10.55 16.64
CA LEU A 483 -14.05 10.17 15.87
C LEU A 483 -12.77 10.74 16.51
N ASN A 484 -12.79 12.02 16.88
CA ASN A 484 -11.67 12.67 17.60
C ASN A 484 -11.34 11.93 18.90
N ARG A 485 -12.36 11.54 19.68
CA ARG A 485 -12.16 10.82 20.95
C ARG A 485 -11.55 9.44 20.72
N ILE A 486 -12.02 8.69 19.72
CA ILE A 486 -11.45 7.38 19.40
C ILE A 486 -9.97 7.53 19.05
N MET A 487 -9.62 8.43 18.13
CA MET A 487 -8.22 8.65 17.74
C MET A 487 -7.34 9.07 18.91
N TYR A 488 -7.79 10.01 19.72
CA TYR A 488 -7.06 10.42 20.94
C TYR A 488 -6.80 9.24 21.88
N ASN A 489 -7.83 8.41 22.13
CA ASN A 489 -7.71 7.25 23.03
C ASN A 489 -6.72 6.21 22.51
N VAL A 490 -6.74 5.93 21.21
CA VAL A 490 -5.79 5.00 20.57
C VAL A 490 -4.35 5.49 20.77
N TYR A 491 -4.07 6.76 20.50
CA TYR A 491 -2.74 7.33 20.75
C TYR A 491 -2.37 7.33 22.24
N GLN A 492 -3.30 7.69 23.12
CA GLN A 492 -3.04 7.70 24.57
C GLN A 492 -2.74 6.29 25.09
N GLN A 493 -3.44 5.26 24.59
CA GLN A 493 -3.19 3.87 24.95
C GLN A 493 -1.78 3.43 24.53
N PHE A 494 -1.35 3.78 23.31
CA PHE A 494 -0.06 3.36 22.76
C PHE A 494 1.11 4.13 23.39
N TYR A 495 1.04 5.46 23.45
CA TYR A 495 2.17 6.28 23.90
C TYR A 495 2.21 6.52 25.41
N GLY A 496 1.10 6.35 26.13
CA GLY A 496 1.01 6.63 27.57
C GLY A 496 1.49 8.05 27.89
N ASP A 497 2.33 8.16 28.91
CA ASP A 497 2.93 9.43 29.34
C ASP A 497 4.26 9.76 28.63
N SER A 498 4.71 8.91 27.69
CA SER A 498 6.00 9.10 27.00
C SER A 498 5.94 10.18 25.93
N VAL A 499 4.76 10.49 25.42
CA VAL A 499 4.50 11.52 24.41
C VAL A 499 3.32 12.38 24.85
N GLN A 500 3.51 13.68 24.85
CA GLN A 500 2.43 14.63 25.11
C GLN A 500 1.55 14.76 23.85
N LEU A 501 0.31 14.30 23.94
CA LEU A 501 -0.69 14.50 22.89
C LEU A 501 -1.18 15.95 22.94
N THR A 502 -0.76 16.75 21.97
CA THR A 502 -1.11 18.16 21.85
C THR A 502 -2.45 18.33 21.13
N GLU A 503 -3.06 19.50 21.26
CA GLU A 503 -4.28 19.83 20.56
C GLU A 503 -4.08 19.71 19.03
N GLY A 504 -4.95 18.96 18.35
CA GLY A 504 -4.85 18.63 16.93
C GLY A 504 -4.44 17.19 16.67
N THR A 505 -3.81 16.50 17.63
CA THR A 505 -3.48 15.06 17.49
C THR A 505 -4.73 14.24 17.21
N GLU A 506 -5.85 14.59 17.83
CA GLU A 506 -7.13 13.92 17.65
C GLU A 506 -7.74 14.09 16.24
N LEU A 507 -7.21 14.99 15.42
CA LEU A 507 -7.70 15.25 14.06
C LEU A 507 -6.98 14.44 12.98
N THR A 508 -5.95 13.66 13.33
CA THR A 508 -5.12 12.94 12.35
C THR A 508 -5.91 11.93 11.53
N TRP A 509 -7.04 11.40 12.05
CA TRP A 509 -7.94 10.55 11.25
C TRP A 509 -8.45 11.22 9.97
N MET A 510 -8.49 12.55 9.91
CA MET A 510 -8.93 13.28 8.72
C MET A 510 -7.93 13.20 7.55
N ARG A 511 -6.71 12.75 7.82
CA ARG A 511 -5.61 12.77 6.85
C ARG A 511 -5.58 11.56 5.93
N GLN A 512 -6.17 10.44 6.34
CA GLN A 512 -5.93 9.13 5.72
C GLN A 512 -7.03 8.70 4.76
N PRO A 513 -6.72 8.53 3.46
CA PRO A 513 -7.63 7.98 2.47
C PRO A 513 -7.92 6.48 2.71
N HIS A 514 -7.01 5.76 3.38
CA HIS A 514 -7.10 4.31 3.60
C HIS A 514 -8.39 3.88 4.31
N TYR A 515 -9.01 4.77 5.09
CA TYR A 515 -10.29 4.48 5.75
C TYR A 515 -11.45 4.26 4.78
N TYR A 516 -11.29 4.66 3.51
CA TYR A 516 -12.25 4.44 2.43
C TYR A 516 -11.93 3.23 1.56
N MET A 517 -10.87 2.48 1.89
CA MET A 517 -10.35 1.34 1.12
C MET A 517 -10.58 0.00 1.86
N GLY A 518 -11.68 -0.13 2.60
CA GLY A 518 -11.93 -1.29 3.44
C GLY A 518 -10.95 -1.35 4.63
N LEU A 519 -10.53 -2.55 5.01
CA LEU A 519 -9.52 -2.76 6.04
C LEU A 519 -8.12 -2.81 5.41
N TYR A 520 -7.62 -1.67 4.95
CA TYR A 520 -6.31 -1.60 4.29
C TYR A 520 -5.16 -1.40 5.30
N SER A 521 -5.32 -0.49 6.27
CA SER A 521 -4.21 -0.03 7.13
C SER A 521 -3.50 -1.15 7.92
N TYR A 522 -4.19 -2.22 8.34
CA TYR A 522 -3.54 -3.31 9.08
C TYR A 522 -2.64 -4.18 8.19
N THR A 523 -2.86 -4.21 6.88
CA THR A 523 -2.11 -5.07 5.94
C THR A 523 -0.63 -4.69 5.85
N TYR A 524 -0.30 -3.42 6.08
CA TYR A 524 1.08 -2.97 6.17
C TYR A 524 1.88 -3.68 7.27
N SER A 525 1.31 -3.75 8.48
CA SER A 525 1.95 -4.45 9.59
C SER A 525 1.98 -5.96 9.37
N ALA A 526 0.98 -6.52 8.69
CA ALA A 526 0.94 -7.94 8.34
C ALA A 526 2.07 -8.32 7.37
N GLY A 527 2.19 -7.58 6.27
CA GLY A 527 3.26 -7.77 5.29
C GLY A 527 4.65 -7.58 5.91
N LEU A 528 4.85 -6.52 6.69
CA LEU A 528 6.13 -6.26 7.36
C LEU A 528 6.49 -7.35 8.39
N THR A 529 5.51 -7.93 9.09
CA THR A 529 5.75 -9.06 9.99
C THR A 529 6.34 -10.25 9.21
N ILE A 530 5.73 -10.64 8.10
CA ILE A 530 6.21 -11.72 7.24
C ILE A 530 7.60 -11.36 6.67
N GLY A 531 7.78 -10.16 6.14
CA GLY A 531 9.04 -9.69 5.58
C GLY A 531 10.19 -9.68 6.60
N THR A 532 9.92 -9.26 7.83
CA THR A 532 10.91 -9.25 8.91
C THR A 532 11.34 -10.67 9.28
N VAL A 533 10.39 -11.57 9.57
CA VAL A 533 10.70 -12.97 9.91
C VAL A 533 11.46 -13.64 8.77
N MET A 534 11.03 -13.42 7.52
CA MET A 534 11.69 -13.99 6.35
C MET A 534 13.13 -13.48 6.19
N SER A 535 13.36 -12.17 6.39
CA SER A 535 14.71 -11.60 6.34
C SER A 535 15.65 -12.22 7.38
N GLN A 536 15.14 -12.49 8.59
CA GLN A 536 15.91 -13.17 9.65
C GLN A 536 16.14 -14.65 9.30
N ARG A 537 15.17 -15.34 8.72
CA ARG A 537 15.36 -16.70 8.21
C ARG A 537 16.45 -16.76 7.14
N ILE A 538 16.44 -15.86 6.15
CA ILE A 538 17.48 -15.79 5.12
C ILE A 538 18.84 -15.53 5.73
N LYS A 539 18.93 -14.62 6.71
CA LYS A 539 20.19 -14.34 7.42
C LYS A 539 20.75 -15.55 8.17
N ASN A 540 19.90 -16.36 8.80
CA ASN A 540 20.30 -17.45 9.69
C ASN A 540 20.41 -18.80 8.99
N GLU A 541 19.57 -19.08 8.00
CA GLU A 541 19.44 -20.38 7.31
C GLU A 541 20.08 -20.35 5.91
N GLY A 542 20.21 -19.16 5.28
CA GLY A 542 20.82 -19.00 3.95
C GLY A 542 19.93 -19.56 2.83
N GLU A 543 20.56 -20.27 1.89
CA GLU A 543 19.94 -20.76 0.65
C GLU A 543 18.62 -21.53 0.83
N PRO A 544 18.43 -22.42 1.83
CA PRO A 544 17.14 -23.07 2.03
C PRO A 544 15.98 -22.09 2.24
N ALA A 545 16.18 -21.05 3.04
CA ALA A 545 15.17 -20.02 3.27
C ALA A 545 14.89 -19.18 2.01
N VAL A 546 15.94 -18.90 1.21
CA VAL A 546 15.78 -18.23 -0.09
C VAL A 546 14.91 -19.06 -1.03
N GLN A 547 15.10 -20.38 -1.09
CA GLN A 547 14.30 -21.25 -1.95
C GLN A 547 12.83 -21.34 -1.50
N ASP A 548 12.58 -21.40 -0.18
CA ASP A 548 11.21 -21.32 0.37
C ASP A 548 10.54 -20.00 -0.06
N TRP A 549 11.28 -18.89 0.04
CA TRP A 549 10.78 -17.58 -0.35
C TRP A 549 10.49 -17.46 -1.84
N LEU A 550 11.43 -17.87 -2.70
CA LEU A 550 11.23 -17.85 -4.16
C LEU A 550 10.04 -18.73 -4.59
N LYS A 551 9.83 -19.85 -3.90
CA LYS A 551 8.66 -20.70 -4.12
C LYS A 551 7.36 -19.98 -3.72
N THR A 552 7.38 -19.26 -2.61
CA THR A 552 6.24 -18.44 -2.14
C THR A 552 5.91 -17.34 -3.14
N LEU A 553 6.90 -16.59 -3.62
CA LEU A 553 6.68 -15.53 -4.61
C LEU A 553 6.09 -16.08 -5.93
N LYS A 554 6.54 -17.26 -6.36
CA LYS A 554 6.01 -17.94 -7.56
C LYS A 554 4.56 -18.40 -7.42
N ALA A 555 4.08 -18.58 -6.19
CA ALA A 555 2.69 -18.98 -5.98
C ALA A 555 1.69 -17.85 -6.29
N GLY A 556 2.11 -16.58 -6.19
CA GLY A 556 1.23 -15.44 -6.49
C GLY A 556 -0.10 -15.52 -5.76
N GLY A 557 -1.21 -15.38 -6.49
CA GLY A 557 -2.57 -15.48 -5.98
C GLY A 557 -3.17 -16.88 -6.00
N SER A 558 -2.37 -17.92 -6.26
CA SER A 558 -2.88 -19.31 -6.29
C SER A 558 -3.10 -19.92 -4.90
N LEU A 559 -2.66 -19.23 -3.84
CA LEU A 559 -2.73 -19.65 -2.44
C LEU A 559 -3.32 -18.52 -1.58
N SER A 560 -4.01 -18.91 -0.50
CA SER A 560 -4.44 -17.97 0.54
C SER A 560 -3.26 -17.36 1.29
N PRO A 561 -3.43 -16.22 2.01
CA PRO A 561 -2.36 -15.63 2.82
C PRO A 561 -1.71 -16.59 3.81
N ILE A 562 -2.51 -17.45 4.44
CA ILE A 562 -2.02 -18.47 5.38
C ILE A 562 -1.13 -19.49 4.66
N GLU A 563 -1.59 -20.02 3.51
CA GLU A 563 -0.83 -21.00 2.73
C GLU A 563 0.46 -20.39 2.15
N LEU A 564 0.43 -19.12 1.72
CA LEU A 564 1.62 -18.39 1.28
C LEU A 564 2.65 -18.27 2.41
N ALA A 565 2.24 -17.81 3.59
CA ALA A 565 3.11 -17.69 4.74
C ALA A 565 3.68 -19.04 5.19
N GLN A 566 2.86 -20.09 5.19
CA GLN A 566 3.31 -21.46 5.49
C GLN A 566 4.32 -21.99 4.47
N THR A 567 4.17 -21.64 3.18
CA THR A 567 5.18 -21.97 2.15
C THR A 567 6.51 -21.29 2.42
N ALA A 568 6.48 -20.06 2.96
CA ALA A 568 7.66 -19.36 3.47
C ALA A 568 8.14 -19.86 4.84
N GLY A 569 7.53 -20.92 5.41
CA GLY A 569 7.85 -21.46 6.72
C GLY A 569 7.42 -20.61 7.91
N ILE A 570 6.41 -19.76 7.73
CA ILE A 570 5.91 -18.81 8.73
C ILE A 570 4.45 -19.16 9.07
N ASP A 571 4.12 -19.35 10.35
CA ASP A 571 2.76 -19.61 10.80
C ASP A 571 2.08 -18.34 11.34
N ILE A 572 1.39 -17.62 10.45
CA ILE A 572 0.63 -16.41 10.80
C ILE A 572 -0.69 -16.69 11.54
N THR A 573 -1.05 -17.95 11.76
CA THR A 573 -2.20 -18.31 12.59
C THR A 573 -1.92 -18.18 14.09
N THR A 574 -0.66 -17.97 14.46
CA THR A 574 -0.18 -17.76 15.83
C THR A 574 0.33 -16.33 16.04
N ASP A 575 0.64 -15.96 17.29
CA ASP A 575 1.25 -14.67 17.63
C ASP A 575 2.80 -14.68 17.50
N GLN A 576 3.41 -15.83 17.25
CA GLN A 576 4.86 -16.00 17.22
C GLN A 576 5.56 -15.09 16.22
N PRO A 577 5.14 -14.97 14.94
CA PRO A 577 5.79 -14.06 13.98
C PRO A 577 5.74 -12.59 14.40
N LEU A 578 4.63 -12.17 15.02
CA LEU A 578 4.49 -10.81 15.57
C LEU A 578 5.48 -10.55 16.70
N LYS A 579 5.58 -11.49 17.66
CA LYS A 579 6.49 -11.39 18.79
C LYS A 579 7.96 -11.39 18.37
N GLU A 580 8.33 -12.21 17.38
CA GLU A 580 9.65 -12.22 16.78
C GLU A 580 9.98 -10.87 16.13
N THR A 581 9.05 -10.32 15.36
CA THR A 581 9.20 -9.00 14.74
C THR A 581 9.35 -7.90 15.79
N ILE A 582 8.51 -7.90 16.81
CA ILE A 582 8.56 -6.91 17.90
C ILE A 582 9.89 -7.00 18.68
N ALA A 583 10.36 -8.22 18.96
CA ALA A 583 11.66 -8.42 19.60
C ALA A 583 12.80 -7.86 18.75
N TYR A 584 12.77 -8.08 17.43
CA TYR A 584 13.76 -7.53 16.50
C TYR A 584 13.73 -5.99 16.46
N ILE A 585 12.56 -5.37 16.50
CA ILE A 585 12.45 -3.90 16.61
C ILE A 585 13.08 -3.42 17.93
N GLY A 586 12.88 -4.16 19.03
CA GLY A 586 13.52 -3.90 20.31
C GLY A 586 15.04 -3.89 20.20
N GLU A 587 15.63 -4.91 19.54
CA GLU A 587 17.08 -5.00 19.30
C GLU A 587 17.59 -3.80 18.47
N LEU A 588 16.84 -3.36 17.46
CA LEU A 588 17.20 -2.17 16.67
C LEU A 588 17.19 -0.89 17.50
N VAL A 589 16.20 -0.72 18.40
CA VAL A 589 16.12 0.45 19.29
C VAL A 589 17.25 0.43 20.32
N ASP A 590 17.62 -0.75 20.83
CA ASP A 590 18.75 -0.92 21.75
C ASP A 590 20.08 -0.58 21.08
N GLU A 591 20.27 -1.03 19.84
CA GLU A 591 21.47 -0.73 19.06
C GLU A 591 21.54 0.75 18.65
N LEU A 592 20.41 1.37 18.32
CA LEU A 592 20.35 2.81 18.07
C LEU A 592 20.78 3.61 19.30
N GLU A 593 20.34 3.21 20.51
CA GLU A 593 20.73 3.84 21.76
C GLU A 593 22.23 3.67 22.00
N ARG A 594 22.80 2.46 21.83
CA ARG A 594 24.22 2.18 21.98
C ARG A 594 25.07 3.02 21.03
N LEU A 595 24.73 3.06 19.74
CA LEU A 595 25.46 3.87 18.74
C LEU A 595 25.37 5.38 19.06
N THR A 596 24.24 5.83 19.62
CA THR A 596 24.09 7.22 20.06
C THR A 596 25.02 7.53 21.21
N ASP A 597 25.12 6.63 22.21
CA ASP A 597 26.03 6.77 23.35
C ASP A 597 27.50 6.79 22.90
N ASP A 598 27.88 5.92 21.94
CA ASP A 598 29.24 5.88 21.39
C ASP A 598 29.61 7.19 20.64
N ILE A 599 28.66 7.87 20.01
CA ILE A 599 28.89 9.14 19.29
C ILE A 599 28.92 10.33 20.24
N GLU A 600 28.11 10.32 21.31
CA GLU A 600 28.02 11.42 22.29
C GLU A 600 29.13 11.34 23.37
N GLY A 601 29.72 10.15 23.58
CA GLY A 601 30.73 9.81 24.59
C GLY A 601 32.01 10.46 24.49
#